data_f8da26273a75e827125d1cfdd2b4a24c
#
_entry.id   f8da26273a75e827125d1cfdd2b4a24c
#
_cell.length_a   1.000
_cell.length_b   1.000
_cell.length_c   1.000
_cell.angle_alpha   90.00
_cell.angle_beta   90.00
_cell.angle_gamma   90.00
#
_symmetry.space_group_name_H-M   'P 1'
#
loop_
_entity.id
_entity.type
_entity.pdbx_description
1 polymer ?
#
loop_
_entity_poly.entity_id
_entity_poly.type
_entity_poly.pdbx_seq_one_letter_code
_entity_poly.pdbx_strand_id
1 'polypeptide(L)'
;MLDPARWLVEHEGAELIEIPVTKSGVLDLDYLKGLVAKRGSEIALISVMHSNNETGVIQPIAEVVKIAGSIPVHTDAVQSFTKTPLSYKELGVTSMALSAHKVGGPHGIGALILQRAYEIPALLHGGGQEREIRSGTLNAPAIVAFAAAAASKIYEASKVQELRERFEAGLLSSAPSAYINGVDAKRLPGISNVTFPGTQSDSLLLLMDSMKVSCSTGAACSAGVHRPSHVLLAMGHDEVSAQSSLRFSLGANSTQADVDFALSVLPTVIERGRAANQK
;
A
#
# COMPACT_ATOMS: atom_id res chain seq x y z
N MET A 1 9.58 0.95 -2.59
CA MET A 1 10.51 1.58 -1.62
C MET A 1 11.70 0.70 -1.28
N LEU A 2 11.54 -0.60 -1.01
CA LEU A 2 12.66 -1.50 -0.66
C LEU A 2 13.69 -1.66 -1.79
N ASP A 3 13.26 -1.86 -3.04
CA ASP A 3 14.20 -2.08 -4.14
C ASP A 3 15.18 -0.91 -4.36
N PRO A 4 14.76 0.37 -4.41
CA PRO A 4 15.69 1.47 -4.46
C PRO A 4 16.63 1.54 -3.24
N ALA A 5 16.14 1.21 -2.05
CA ALA A 5 16.98 1.20 -0.85
C ALA A 5 18.03 0.09 -0.90
N ARG A 6 17.67 -1.11 -1.35
CA ARG A 6 18.61 -2.22 -1.56
C ARG A 6 19.65 -1.90 -2.63
N TRP A 7 19.24 -1.22 -3.71
CA TRP A 7 20.17 -0.75 -4.73
C TRP A 7 21.23 0.21 -4.15
N LEU A 8 20.82 1.14 -3.27
CA LEU A 8 21.76 2.02 -2.59
C LEU A 8 22.74 1.26 -1.68
N VAL A 9 22.29 0.18 -1.03
CA VAL A 9 23.18 -0.70 -0.25
C VAL A 9 24.22 -1.36 -1.16
N GLU A 10 23.78 -1.90 -2.29
CA GLU A 10 24.65 -2.66 -3.20
C GLU A 10 25.63 -1.79 -3.98
N HIS A 11 25.27 -0.54 -4.29
CA HIS A 11 26.04 0.30 -5.22
C HIS A 11 26.63 1.56 -4.60
N GLU A 12 26.05 2.08 -3.52
CA GLU A 12 26.46 3.35 -2.91
C GLU A 12 26.98 3.17 -1.46
N GLY A 13 27.04 1.94 -0.95
CA GLY A 13 27.52 1.64 0.40
C GLY A 13 26.62 2.13 1.51
N ALA A 14 25.34 2.38 1.23
CA ALA A 14 24.37 2.74 2.26
C ALA A 14 24.06 1.56 3.18
N GLU A 15 23.68 1.83 4.42
CA GLU A 15 23.09 0.84 5.33
C GLU A 15 21.56 0.96 5.31
N LEU A 16 20.86 -0.15 5.10
CA LEU A 16 19.41 -0.22 5.20
C LEU A 16 19.01 -0.82 6.53
N ILE A 17 18.24 -0.07 7.31
CA ILE A 17 17.61 -0.56 8.54
C ILE A 17 16.10 -0.62 8.31
N GLU A 18 15.55 -1.82 8.29
CA GLU A 18 14.11 -2.02 8.18
C GLU A 18 13.46 -1.85 9.56
N ILE A 19 12.52 -0.91 9.69
CA ILE A 19 11.76 -0.69 10.92
C ILE A 19 10.72 -1.81 11.05
N PRO A 20 10.72 -2.57 12.16
CA PRO A 20 9.72 -3.61 12.38
C PRO A 20 8.30 -3.05 12.39
N VAL A 21 7.33 -3.94 12.12
CA VAL A 21 5.91 -3.64 12.28
C VAL A 21 5.29 -4.56 13.34
N THR A 22 4.21 -4.10 13.95
CA THR A 22 3.40 -4.90 14.86
C THR A 22 2.56 -5.94 14.10
N LYS A 23 1.93 -6.86 14.79
CA LYS A 23 0.96 -7.82 14.18
C LYS A 23 -0.20 -7.13 13.45
N SER A 24 -0.56 -5.91 13.85
CA SER A 24 -1.56 -5.11 13.14
C SER A 24 -1.02 -4.39 11.90
N GLY A 25 0.27 -4.51 11.60
CA GLY A 25 0.92 -3.90 10.43
C GLY A 25 1.31 -2.43 10.62
N VAL A 26 1.18 -1.89 11.84
CA VAL A 26 1.65 -0.54 12.18
C VAL A 26 3.13 -0.59 12.52
N LEU A 27 3.92 0.36 12.03
CA LEU A 27 5.35 0.42 12.32
C LEU A 27 5.61 0.59 13.84
N ASP A 28 6.70 0.00 14.32
CA ASP A 28 7.12 0.07 15.72
C ASP A 28 7.77 1.43 16.00
N LEU A 29 6.99 2.34 16.61
CA LEU A 29 7.45 3.68 16.95
C LEU A 29 8.49 3.68 18.07
N ASP A 30 8.46 2.72 18.98
CA ASP A 30 9.44 2.63 20.08
C ASP A 30 10.79 2.17 19.55
N TYR A 31 10.79 1.21 18.61
CA TYR A 31 12.00 0.82 17.89
C TYR A 31 12.59 2.03 17.15
N LEU A 32 11.77 2.77 16.37
CA LEU A 32 12.22 3.95 15.64
C LEU A 32 12.80 5.00 16.59
N LYS A 33 12.13 5.28 17.71
CA LYS A 33 12.60 6.23 18.73
C LYS A 33 13.95 5.81 19.31
N GLY A 34 14.11 4.54 19.64
CA GLY A 34 15.37 3.99 20.13
C GLY A 34 16.50 4.08 19.08
N LEU A 35 16.20 3.83 17.81
CA LEU A 35 17.15 3.95 16.71
C LEU A 35 17.60 5.40 16.51
N VAL A 36 16.67 6.34 16.44
CA VAL A 36 16.97 7.78 16.30
C VAL A 36 17.78 8.31 17.48
N ALA A 37 17.45 7.90 18.71
CA ALA A 37 18.21 8.29 19.90
C ALA A 37 19.67 7.79 19.88
N LYS A 38 19.93 6.61 19.30
CA LYS A 38 21.25 6.00 19.25
C LYS A 38 22.08 6.44 18.06
N ARG A 39 21.46 6.59 16.89
CA ARG A 39 22.14 6.74 15.59
C ARG A 39 21.57 7.88 14.74
N GLY A 40 20.82 8.83 15.31
CA GLY A 40 20.14 9.86 14.55
C GLY A 40 21.07 10.69 13.63
N SER A 41 22.30 10.95 14.04
CA SER A 41 23.28 11.66 13.21
C SER A 41 23.80 10.88 11.99
N GLU A 42 23.56 9.57 11.93
CA GLU A 42 23.97 8.70 10.84
C GLU A 42 22.82 8.45 9.84
N ILE A 43 21.59 8.79 10.23
CA ILE A 43 20.40 8.54 9.41
C ILE A 43 20.24 9.64 8.36
N ALA A 44 20.41 9.29 7.11
CA ALA A 44 20.24 10.21 5.98
C ALA A 44 18.77 10.44 5.62
N LEU A 45 17.92 9.42 5.77
CA LEU A 45 16.51 9.46 5.37
C LEU A 45 15.69 8.40 6.13
N ILE A 46 14.50 8.78 6.59
CA ILE A 46 13.47 7.86 7.04
C ILE A 46 12.40 7.80 5.94
N SER A 47 12.13 6.59 5.40
CA SER A 47 11.19 6.41 4.31
C SER A 47 10.09 5.43 4.73
N VAL A 48 8.83 5.91 4.80
CA VAL A 48 7.66 5.13 5.24
C VAL A 48 6.51 5.38 4.28
N MET A 49 5.89 4.31 3.74
CA MET A 49 4.67 4.51 2.96
C MET A 49 3.51 4.90 3.87
N HIS A 50 2.68 5.83 3.42
CA HIS A 50 1.56 6.33 4.22
C HIS A 50 0.51 5.26 4.50
N SER A 51 0.20 4.44 3.50
CA SER A 51 -0.73 3.32 3.67
C SER A 51 -0.25 2.12 2.87
N ASN A 52 -0.28 0.95 3.49
CA ASN A 52 0.15 -0.28 2.87
C ASN A 52 -0.80 -0.69 1.72
N ASN A 53 -0.25 -1.08 0.59
CA ASN A 53 -1.02 -1.43 -0.61
C ASN A 53 -1.65 -2.83 -0.54
N GLU A 54 -1.23 -3.68 0.39
CA GLU A 54 -1.76 -5.03 0.56
C GLU A 54 -2.84 -5.10 1.64
N THR A 55 -2.54 -4.56 2.83
CA THR A 55 -3.44 -4.61 4.00
C THR A 55 -4.32 -3.36 4.16
N GLY A 56 -3.93 -2.26 3.51
CA GLY A 56 -4.58 -0.97 3.68
C GLY A 56 -4.20 -0.23 4.97
N VAL A 57 -3.37 -0.79 5.83
CA VAL A 57 -2.98 -0.20 7.11
C VAL A 57 -2.35 1.17 6.91
N ILE A 58 -2.84 2.17 7.63
CA ILE A 58 -2.38 3.56 7.62
C ILE A 58 -1.31 3.74 8.68
N GLN A 59 -0.15 4.27 8.29
CA GLN A 59 0.98 4.49 9.20
C GLN A 59 0.88 5.85 9.90
N PRO A 60 1.37 5.97 11.14
CA PRO A 60 1.34 7.19 11.93
C PRO A 60 2.47 8.16 11.51
N ILE A 61 2.40 8.69 10.29
CA ILE A 61 3.49 9.49 9.69
C ILE A 61 3.81 10.76 10.50
N ALA A 62 2.80 11.41 11.09
CA ALA A 62 3.04 12.60 11.90
C ALA A 62 3.87 12.28 13.16
N GLU A 63 3.68 11.12 13.76
CA GLU A 63 4.48 10.63 14.88
C GLU A 63 5.91 10.27 14.43
N VAL A 64 6.05 9.66 13.25
CA VAL A 64 7.36 9.39 12.64
C VAL A 64 8.13 10.70 12.47
N VAL A 65 7.50 11.75 11.94
CA VAL A 65 8.13 13.07 11.76
C VAL A 65 8.55 13.68 13.09
N LYS A 66 7.72 13.57 14.14
CA LYS A 66 8.09 14.05 15.49
C LYS A 66 9.30 13.32 16.06
N ILE A 67 9.38 12.01 15.86
CA ILE A 67 10.52 11.19 16.31
C ILE A 67 11.78 11.53 15.50
N ALA A 68 11.63 11.72 14.19
CA ALA A 68 12.71 12.03 13.27
C ALA A 68 13.41 13.37 13.59
N GLY A 69 12.67 14.36 14.10
CA GLY A 69 13.20 15.69 14.39
C GLY A 69 13.73 16.39 13.14
N SER A 70 15.04 16.53 13.01
CA SER A 70 15.70 17.14 11.84
C SER A 70 16.01 16.15 10.71
N ILE A 71 15.84 14.85 10.94
CA ILE A 71 16.11 13.83 9.92
C ILE A 71 15.02 13.92 8.84
N PRO A 72 15.38 13.97 7.54
CA PRO A 72 14.40 13.99 6.47
C PRO A 72 13.47 12.78 6.50
N VAL A 73 12.16 13.03 6.29
CA VAL A 73 11.15 11.97 6.19
C VAL A 73 10.51 12.01 4.81
N HIS A 74 10.57 10.88 4.12
CA HIS A 74 9.83 10.63 2.88
C HIS A 74 8.60 9.76 3.14
N THR A 75 7.48 10.09 2.52
CA THR A 75 6.31 9.21 2.51
C THR A 75 5.82 8.92 1.09
N ASP A 76 5.59 7.64 0.82
CA ASP A 76 4.83 7.21 -0.36
C ASP A 76 3.35 7.22 -0.01
N ALA A 77 2.61 8.21 -0.55
CA ALA A 77 1.18 8.37 -0.31
C ALA A 77 0.32 7.93 -1.53
N VAL A 78 0.90 7.17 -2.44
CA VAL A 78 0.25 6.71 -3.69
C VAL A 78 -1.07 5.97 -3.42
N GLN A 79 -1.15 5.18 -2.37
CA GLN A 79 -2.37 4.46 -2.02
C GLN A 79 -3.40 5.30 -1.27
N SER A 80 -2.97 6.37 -0.59
CA SER A 80 -3.80 7.18 0.31
C SER A 80 -4.43 8.38 -0.38
N PHE A 81 -3.74 8.92 -1.37
CA PHE A 81 -4.13 10.16 -2.06
C PHE A 81 -5.55 10.03 -2.61
N THR A 82 -6.40 11.00 -2.34
CA THR A 82 -7.85 11.09 -2.61
C THR A 82 -8.75 10.07 -1.89
N LYS A 83 -8.19 9.06 -1.20
CA LYS A 83 -8.97 7.99 -0.55
C LYS A 83 -9.12 8.18 0.97
N THR A 84 -8.27 9.01 1.56
CA THR A 84 -8.33 9.41 2.98
C THR A 84 -7.87 10.86 3.11
N PRO A 85 -8.26 11.59 4.16
CA PRO A 85 -7.72 12.92 4.43
C PRO A 85 -6.20 12.87 4.45
N LEU A 86 -5.58 13.68 3.62
CA LEU A 86 -4.12 13.73 3.45
C LEU A 86 -3.69 15.19 3.28
N SER A 87 -2.93 15.69 4.23
CA SER A 87 -2.39 17.04 4.19
C SER A 87 -0.87 16.99 4.33
N TYR A 88 -0.16 17.36 3.26
CA TYR A 88 1.30 17.46 3.28
C TYR A 88 1.81 18.36 4.39
N LYS A 89 1.13 19.51 4.59
CA LYS A 89 1.49 20.48 5.63
C LYS A 89 1.32 19.92 7.05
N GLU A 90 0.23 19.19 7.30
CA GLU A 90 -0.05 18.62 8.63
C GLU A 90 0.84 17.42 8.94
N LEU A 91 1.19 16.64 7.93
CA LEU A 91 2.12 15.51 8.09
C LEU A 91 3.54 15.99 8.39
N GLY A 92 3.96 17.16 7.87
CA GLY A 92 5.27 17.74 8.12
C GLY A 92 6.44 17.01 7.46
N VAL A 93 6.18 16.10 6.54
CA VAL A 93 7.21 15.31 5.83
C VAL A 93 8.07 16.19 4.93
N THR A 94 9.33 15.78 4.70
CA THR A 94 10.25 16.44 3.77
C THR A 94 9.81 16.23 2.33
N SER A 95 9.34 15.02 2.00
CA SER A 95 8.85 14.72 0.66
C SER A 95 7.70 13.71 0.68
N MET A 96 6.84 13.79 -0.36
CA MET A 96 5.69 12.91 -0.55
C MET A 96 5.55 12.53 -2.02
N ALA A 97 5.48 11.22 -2.29
CA ALA A 97 5.25 10.69 -3.63
C ALA A 97 3.75 10.42 -3.89
N LEU A 98 3.29 10.77 -5.09
CA LEU A 98 1.92 10.56 -5.58
C LEU A 98 1.96 9.96 -6.99
N SER A 99 0.89 9.24 -7.37
CA SER A 99 0.77 8.67 -8.73
C SER A 99 -0.64 8.83 -9.28
N ALA A 100 -0.74 9.25 -10.54
CA ALA A 100 -2.02 9.54 -11.19
C ALA A 100 -2.88 8.30 -11.40
N HIS A 101 -2.30 7.16 -11.81
CA HIS A 101 -3.06 5.94 -12.11
C HIS A 101 -3.78 5.33 -10.91
N LYS A 102 -3.41 5.68 -9.68
CA LYS A 102 -4.10 5.22 -8.46
C LYS A 102 -5.33 6.04 -8.09
N VAL A 103 -5.53 7.18 -8.77
CA VAL A 103 -6.66 8.09 -8.53
C VAL A 103 -7.54 8.28 -9.78
N GLY A 104 -7.41 7.38 -10.76
CA GLY A 104 -8.17 7.44 -12.01
C GLY A 104 -7.56 8.34 -13.07
N GLY A 105 -6.34 8.81 -12.87
CA GLY A 105 -5.56 9.55 -13.87
C GLY A 105 -4.76 8.65 -14.81
N PRO A 106 -4.02 9.21 -15.75
CA PRO A 106 -3.26 8.44 -16.75
C PRO A 106 -2.05 7.71 -16.13
N HIS A 107 -1.63 6.64 -16.79
CA HIS A 107 -0.37 5.97 -16.49
C HIS A 107 0.84 6.84 -16.89
N GLY A 108 1.99 6.58 -16.28
CA GLY A 108 3.27 7.21 -16.64
C GLY A 108 3.47 8.63 -16.11
N ILE A 109 2.57 9.13 -15.24
CA ILE A 109 2.71 10.42 -14.58
C ILE A 109 2.52 10.27 -13.05
N GLY A 110 3.32 11.01 -12.29
CA GLY A 110 3.25 11.12 -10.85
C GLY A 110 3.78 12.47 -10.40
N ALA A 111 3.80 12.70 -9.10
CA ALA A 111 4.35 13.91 -8.51
C ALA A 111 5.18 13.58 -7.26
N LEU A 112 6.29 14.27 -7.11
CA LEU A 112 7.04 14.35 -5.87
C LEU A 112 6.81 15.76 -5.28
N ILE A 113 6.11 15.82 -4.16
CA ILE A 113 6.01 17.05 -3.38
C ILE A 113 7.25 17.11 -2.50
N LEU A 114 7.97 18.22 -2.54
CA LEU A 114 9.23 18.40 -1.83
C LEU A 114 9.22 19.72 -1.09
N GLN A 115 9.69 19.76 0.15
CA GLN A 115 9.91 21.00 0.88
C GLN A 115 10.81 21.93 0.06
N ARG A 116 10.42 23.22 -0.01
CA ARG A 116 11.09 24.18 -0.90
C ARG A 116 12.56 24.38 -0.57
N ALA A 117 12.90 24.30 0.71
CA ALA A 117 14.27 24.48 1.20
C ALA A 117 15.13 23.19 1.13
N TYR A 118 14.52 22.05 0.75
CA TYR A 118 15.25 20.80 0.67
C TYR A 118 15.76 20.56 -0.75
N GLU A 119 17.05 20.41 -0.87
CA GLU A 119 17.73 20.17 -2.15
C GLU A 119 17.99 18.69 -2.34
N ILE A 120 17.70 18.19 -3.53
CA ILE A 120 18.03 16.83 -3.96
C ILE A 120 18.83 16.91 -5.28
N PRO A 121 19.77 16.01 -5.50
CA PRO A 121 20.49 15.96 -6.77
C PRO A 121 19.53 15.68 -7.92
N ALA A 122 19.81 16.26 -9.07
CA ALA A 122 19.02 16.04 -10.28
C ALA A 122 19.12 14.59 -10.74
N LEU A 123 17.96 13.96 -10.96
CA LEU A 123 17.90 12.62 -11.55
C LEU A 123 18.05 12.65 -13.07
N LEU A 124 17.53 13.72 -13.73
CA LEU A 124 17.60 13.93 -15.17
C LEU A 124 18.15 15.33 -15.43
N HIS A 125 19.25 15.40 -16.16
CA HIS A 125 19.90 16.64 -16.56
C HIS A 125 19.39 17.13 -17.91
N GLY A 126 19.45 18.45 -18.18
CA GLY A 126 19.05 19.07 -19.45
C GLY A 126 18.54 20.49 -19.31
N GLY A 127 17.38 20.80 -19.83
CA GLY A 127 16.82 22.15 -19.98
C GLY A 127 16.29 22.84 -18.73
N GLY A 128 16.53 22.31 -17.53
CA GLY A 128 16.22 22.97 -16.25
C GLY A 128 14.75 22.94 -15.82
N GLN A 129 13.91 22.09 -16.44
CA GLN A 129 12.52 21.94 -16.03
C GLN A 129 12.42 21.38 -14.61
N GLU A 130 11.28 21.57 -13.96
CA GLU A 130 11.01 21.12 -12.58
C GLU A 130 12.10 21.51 -11.59
N ARG A 131 12.49 22.79 -11.60
CA ARG A 131 13.52 23.37 -10.71
C ARG A 131 14.90 22.71 -10.87
N GLU A 132 15.25 22.32 -12.08
CA GLU A 132 16.50 21.60 -12.41
C GLU A 132 16.64 20.21 -11.78
N ILE A 133 15.61 19.74 -11.07
CA ILE A 133 15.60 18.42 -10.42
C ILE A 133 15.28 17.31 -11.44
N ARG A 134 14.34 17.60 -12.37
CA ARG A 134 13.92 16.63 -13.38
C ARG A 134 13.75 17.36 -14.72
N SER A 135 14.80 17.44 -15.49
CA SER A 135 14.79 18.07 -16.81
C SER A 135 14.05 17.23 -17.87
N GLY A 136 13.69 17.86 -18.96
CA GLY A 136 12.96 17.29 -20.10
C GLY A 136 11.60 17.97 -20.30
N THR A 137 11.15 18.03 -21.54
CA THR A 137 9.84 18.62 -21.90
C THR A 137 8.73 17.95 -21.11
N LEU A 138 7.89 18.77 -20.49
CA LEU A 138 6.81 18.29 -19.63
C LEU A 138 5.70 17.64 -20.46
N ASN A 139 5.17 16.52 -19.99
CA ASN A 139 3.96 15.91 -20.54
C ASN A 139 2.72 16.67 -20.04
N ALA A 140 2.50 17.87 -20.58
CA ALA A 140 1.41 18.75 -20.17
C ALA A 140 0.01 18.09 -20.24
N PRO A 141 -0.35 17.30 -21.26
CA PRO A 141 -1.63 16.58 -21.27
C PRO A 141 -1.80 15.64 -20.07
N ALA A 142 -0.77 14.87 -19.72
CA ALA A 142 -0.84 13.95 -18.58
C ALA A 142 -0.87 14.70 -17.25
N ILE A 143 -0.19 15.83 -17.11
CA ILE A 143 -0.23 16.70 -15.93
C ILE A 143 -1.64 17.24 -15.71
N VAL A 144 -2.27 17.78 -16.77
CA VAL A 144 -3.65 18.31 -16.70
C VAL A 144 -4.64 17.21 -16.34
N ALA A 145 -4.51 16.02 -16.95
CA ALA A 145 -5.37 14.88 -16.64
C ALA A 145 -5.16 14.39 -15.20
N PHE A 146 -3.92 14.40 -14.68
CA PHE A 146 -3.66 14.07 -13.27
C PHE A 146 -4.32 15.10 -12.34
N ALA A 147 -4.19 16.40 -12.65
CA ALA A 147 -4.82 17.45 -11.85
C ALA A 147 -6.35 17.31 -11.82
N ALA A 148 -6.98 17.00 -12.95
CA ALA A 148 -8.42 16.74 -13.02
C ALA A 148 -8.82 15.52 -12.18
N ALA A 149 -8.08 14.42 -12.27
CA ALA A 149 -8.32 13.22 -11.45
C ALA A 149 -8.15 13.51 -9.95
N ALA A 150 -7.12 14.26 -9.56
CA ALA A 150 -6.86 14.65 -8.19
C ALA A 150 -7.95 15.57 -7.61
N ALA A 151 -8.53 16.45 -8.43
CA ALA A 151 -9.61 17.34 -8.04
C ALA A 151 -10.99 16.65 -8.02
N SER A 152 -11.10 15.47 -8.61
CA SER A 152 -12.37 14.75 -8.66
C SER A 152 -12.77 14.27 -7.25
N LYS A 153 -14.07 14.33 -6.94
CA LYS A 153 -14.66 13.82 -5.70
C LYS A 153 -15.41 12.50 -5.93
N ILE A 154 -14.94 11.71 -6.89
CA ILE A 154 -15.62 10.44 -7.26
C ILE A 154 -15.53 9.42 -6.14
N TYR A 155 -14.42 9.42 -5.36
CA TYR A 155 -14.20 8.47 -4.29
C TYR A 155 -14.86 8.95 -2.98
N GLU A 156 -16.00 8.36 -2.63
CA GLU A 156 -16.70 8.59 -1.37
C GLU A 156 -16.21 7.59 -0.32
N ALA A 157 -15.28 8.03 0.55
CA ALA A 157 -14.60 7.18 1.50
C ALA A 157 -15.55 6.44 2.46
N SER A 158 -16.60 7.09 2.96
CA SER A 158 -17.60 6.49 3.86
C SER A 158 -18.38 5.37 3.18
N LYS A 159 -18.88 5.61 1.97
CA LYS A 159 -19.60 4.60 1.17
C LYS A 159 -18.73 3.37 0.90
N VAL A 160 -17.49 3.58 0.49
CA VAL A 160 -16.55 2.47 0.21
C VAL A 160 -16.21 1.71 1.48
N GLN A 161 -16.07 2.40 2.61
CA GLN A 161 -15.86 1.78 3.91
C GLN A 161 -17.05 0.90 4.33
N GLU A 162 -18.28 1.39 4.20
CA GLU A 162 -19.49 0.62 4.49
C GLU A 162 -19.55 -0.66 3.64
N LEU A 163 -19.21 -0.56 2.36
CA LEU A 163 -19.17 -1.73 1.46
C LEU A 163 -18.08 -2.72 1.89
N ARG A 164 -16.91 -2.27 2.32
CA ARG A 164 -15.85 -3.13 2.84
C ARG A 164 -16.30 -3.82 4.13
N GLU A 165 -16.89 -3.09 5.07
CA GLU A 165 -17.35 -3.64 6.34
C GLU A 165 -18.45 -4.67 6.13
N ARG A 166 -19.38 -4.43 5.19
CA ARG A 166 -20.38 -5.42 4.76
C ARG A 166 -19.71 -6.67 4.18
N PHE A 167 -18.71 -6.49 3.32
CA PHE A 167 -17.95 -7.59 2.73
C PHE A 167 -17.26 -8.42 3.81
N GLU A 168 -16.53 -7.79 4.72
CA GLU A 168 -15.80 -8.44 5.80
C GLU A 168 -16.75 -9.21 6.74
N ALA A 169 -17.86 -8.61 7.14
CA ALA A 169 -18.85 -9.25 7.99
C ALA A 169 -19.49 -10.48 7.33
N GLY A 170 -19.90 -10.37 6.07
CA GLY A 170 -20.46 -11.47 5.29
C GLY A 170 -19.46 -12.60 5.05
N LEU A 171 -18.21 -12.25 4.76
CA LEU A 171 -17.12 -13.21 4.57
C LEU A 171 -16.88 -14.01 5.85
N LEU A 172 -16.69 -13.35 7.00
CA LEU A 172 -16.43 -14.02 8.27
C LEU A 172 -17.61 -14.90 8.72
N SER A 173 -18.84 -14.51 8.39
CA SER A 173 -20.03 -15.34 8.63
C SER A 173 -20.04 -16.62 7.79
N SER A 174 -19.67 -16.53 6.51
CA SER A 174 -19.66 -17.67 5.57
C SER A 174 -18.39 -18.52 5.63
N ALA A 175 -17.29 -17.97 6.14
CA ALA A 175 -15.99 -18.63 6.26
C ALA A 175 -15.36 -18.35 7.65
N PRO A 176 -15.85 -18.97 8.74
CA PRO A 176 -15.46 -18.65 10.12
C PRO A 176 -13.97 -18.88 10.43
N SER A 177 -13.26 -19.67 9.60
CA SER A 177 -11.81 -19.89 9.75
C SER A 177 -10.95 -18.83 9.06
N ALA A 178 -11.54 -17.98 8.20
CA ALA A 178 -10.84 -16.87 7.58
C ALA A 178 -10.64 -15.73 8.59
N TYR A 179 -9.62 -14.92 8.37
CA TYR A 179 -9.38 -13.74 9.19
C TYR A 179 -8.83 -12.57 8.37
N ILE A 180 -9.09 -11.36 8.85
CA ILE A 180 -8.73 -10.11 8.20
C ILE A 180 -7.37 -9.65 8.74
N ASN A 181 -6.40 -9.43 7.84
CA ASN A 181 -5.10 -8.92 8.21
C ASN A 181 -5.12 -7.41 8.46
N GLY A 182 -4.56 -6.98 9.58
CA GLY A 182 -4.50 -5.57 9.97
C GLY A 182 -5.84 -4.99 10.46
N VAL A 183 -6.80 -5.83 10.89
CA VAL A 183 -8.13 -5.39 11.34
C VAL A 183 -8.09 -4.44 12.53
N ASP A 184 -7.12 -4.60 13.42
CA ASP A 184 -6.95 -3.78 14.64
C ASP A 184 -6.29 -2.42 14.37
N ALA A 185 -5.88 -2.17 13.13
CA ALA A 185 -5.27 -0.90 12.73
C ALA A 185 -6.25 -0.02 11.94
N LYS A 186 -5.95 1.28 11.89
CA LYS A 186 -6.62 2.19 10.96
C LYS A 186 -6.27 1.79 9.53
N ARG A 187 -7.28 1.61 8.67
CA ARG A 187 -7.09 1.13 7.30
C ARG A 187 -7.75 2.03 6.26
N LEU A 188 -7.25 1.98 5.03
CA LEU A 188 -7.91 2.59 3.88
C LEU A 188 -9.32 2.03 3.72
N PRO A 189 -10.30 2.85 3.29
CA PRO A 189 -11.69 2.44 3.17
C PRO A 189 -11.93 1.22 2.29
N GLY A 190 -11.20 1.09 1.19
CA GLY A 190 -11.50 0.11 0.14
C GLY A 190 -10.58 -1.11 0.07
N ILE A 191 -9.73 -1.37 1.06
CA ILE A 191 -8.82 -2.52 1.02
C ILE A 191 -9.15 -3.49 2.15
N SER A 192 -9.33 -4.76 1.80
CA SER A 192 -9.43 -5.89 2.72
C SER A 192 -8.45 -6.98 2.30
N ASN A 193 -7.53 -7.34 3.21
CA ASN A 193 -6.61 -8.45 3.03
C ASN A 193 -7.08 -9.60 3.92
N VAL A 194 -7.33 -10.75 3.32
CA VAL A 194 -7.97 -11.89 4.00
C VAL A 194 -7.12 -13.14 3.83
N THR A 195 -6.83 -13.82 4.91
CA THR A 195 -6.22 -15.15 4.91
C THR A 195 -7.29 -16.24 5.00
N PHE A 196 -7.17 -17.25 4.13
CA PHE A 196 -8.07 -18.41 4.05
C PHE A 196 -7.29 -19.69 4.41
N PRO A 197 -7.22 -20.09 5.67
CA PRO A 197 -6.43 -21.25 6.10
C PRO A 197 -6.80 -22.53 5.33
N GLY A 198 -5.75 -23.29 4.95
CA GLY A 198 -5.91 -24.53 4.20
C GLY A 198 -6.09 -24.38 2.70
N THR A 199 -5.82 -23.18 2.15
CA THR A 199 -5.88 -22.90 0.71
C THR A 199 -4.53 -22.39 0.18
N GLN A 200 -4.45 -22.19 -1.15
CA GLN A 200 -3.35 -21.48 -1.81
C GLN A 200 -3.92 -20.27 -2.56
N SER A 201 -3.29 -19.11 -2.40
CA SER A 201 -3.79 -17.84 -2.99
C SER A 201 -3.91 -17.88 -4.51
N ASP A 202 -3.00 -18.56 -5.20
CA ASP A 202 -3.06 -18.68 -6.66
C ASP A 202 -4.26 -19.53 -7.12
N SER A 203 -4.53 -20.64 -6.40
CA SER A 203 -5.72 -21.45 -6.67
C SER A 203 -7.01 -20.66 -6.43
N LEU A 204 -7.06 -19.91 -5.31
CA LEU A 204 -8.20 -19.06 -5.01
C LEU A 204 -8.35 -17.94 -6.06
N LEU A 205 -7.25 -17.31 -6.50
CA LEU A 205 -7.26 -16.26 -7.51
C LEU A 205 -7.88 -16.75 -8.82
N LEU A 206 -7.43 -17.92 -9.31
CA LEU A 206 -7.95 -18.53 -10.52
C LEU A 206 -9.45 -18.92 -10.40
N LEU A 207 -9.84 -19.47 -9.25
CA LEU A 207 -11.23 -19.80 -8.96
C LEU A 207 -12.11 -18.54 -8.90
N MET A 208 -11.67 -17.47 -8.24
CA MET A 208 -12.38 -16.19 -8.19
C MET A 208 -12.54 -15.58 -9.58
N ASP A 209 -11.48 -15.59 -10.39
CA ASP A 209 -11.52 -15.09 -11.77
C ASP A 209 -12.51 -15.88 -12.63
N SER A 210 -12.51 -17.21 -12.51
CA SER A 210 -13.48 -18.08 -13.20
C SER A 210 -14.94 -17.78 -12.83
N MET A 211 -15.15 -17.30 -11.61
CA MET A 211 -16.46 -16.86 -11.08
C MET A 211 -16.71 -15.35 -11.31
N LYS A 212 -15.88 -14.68 -12.14
CA LYS A 212 -16.00 -13.26 -12.51
C LYS A 212 -15.84 -12.28 -11.34
N VAL A 213 -15.08 -12.65 -10.33
CA VAL A 213 -14.70 -11.77 -9.21
C VAL A 213 -13.20 -11.51 -9.27
N SER A 214 -12.81 -10.29 -9.53
CA SER A 214 -11.40 -9.86 -9.55
C SER A 214 -10.88 -9.62 -8.13
N CYS A 215 -9.76 -10.24 -7.81
CA CYS A 215 -9.01 -10.02 -6.58
C CYS A 215 -7.51 -10.04 -6.88
N SER A 216 -6.65 -9.99 -5.88
CA SER A 216 -5.19 -10.04 -6.08
C SER A 216 -4.54 -10.84 -4.97
N THR A 217 -3.44 -11.52 -5.29
CA THR A 217 -2.51 -12.00 -4.28
C THR A 217 -1.68 -10.84 -3.73
N GLY A 218 -1.22 -10.90 -2.47
CA GLY A 218 -0.48 -9.80 -1.84
C GLY A 218 0.76 -9.36 -2.64
N ALA A 219 1.53 -10.32 -3.13
CA ALA A 219 2.78 -10.10 -3.86
C ALA A 219 2.62 -9.84 -5.37
N ALA A 220 1.57 -9.14 -5.80
CA ALA A 220 1.22 -8.89 -7.21
C ALA A 220 2.34 -8.25 -8.09
N CYS A 221 3.43 -7.77 -7.49
CA CYS A 221 4.56 -7.16 -8.23
C CYS A 221 5.65 -8.16 -8.64
N SER A 222 5.57 -9.42 -8.23
CA SER A 222 6.55 -10.46 -8.59
C SER A 222 6.00 -11.31 -9.73
N ALA A 223 5.93 -10.76 -10.93
CA ALA A 223 5.44 -11.49 -12.10
C ALA A 223 6.14 -12.86 -12.25
N GLY A 224 5.39 -13.92 -12.03
CA GLY A 224 5.81 -15.30 -12.34
C GLY A 224 6.54 -16.09 -11.24
N VAL A 225 6.78 -15.54 -10.05
CA VAL A 225 7.37 -16.28 -8.93
C VAL A 225 6.43 -16.28 -7.74
N HIS A 226 6.00 -17.47 -7.32
CA HIS A 226 5.16 -17.66 -6.15
C HIS A 226 5.96 -17.40 -4.87
N ARG A 227 5.91 -16.16 -4.35
CA ARG A 227 6.56 -15.78 -3.10
C ARG A 227 5.51 -15.34 -2.09
N PRO A 228 5.66 -15.73 -0.81
CA PRO A 228 4.80 -15.23 0.25
C PRO A 228 4.92 -13.70 0.37
N SER A 229 3.85 -13.03 0.77
CA SER A 229 3.86 -11.59 0.99
C SER A 229 4.86 -11.22 2.08
N HIS A 230 5.89 -10.43 1.72
CA HIS A 230 6.84 -9.90 2.69
C HIS A 230 6.17 -8.99 3.74
N VAL A 231 5.02 -8.39 3.39
CA VAL A 231 4.22 -7.57 4.32
C VAL A 231 3.62 -8.46 5.41
N LEU A 232 2.97 -9.56 5.02
CA LEU A 232 2.36 -10.49 5.99
C LEU A 232 3.44 -11.20 6.83
N LEU A 233 4.58 -11.58 6.24
CA LEU A 233 5.71 -12.12 6.99
C LEU A 233 6.22 -11.12 8.03
N ALA A 234 6.36 -9.83 7.67
CA ALA A 234 6.77 -8.80 8.60
C ALA A 234 5.75 -8.58 9.73
N MET A 235 4.45 -8.83 9.48
CA MET A 235 3.39 -8.82 10.50
C MET A 235 3.39 -10.05 11.41
N GLY A 236 4.30 -11.01 11.19
CA GLY A 236 4.46 -12.22 12.00
C GLY A 236 3.62 -13.41 11.55
N HIS A 237 3.06 -13.39 10.33
CA HIS A 237 2.46 -14.57 9.71
C HIS A 237 3.54 -15.55 9.26
N ASP A 238 3.24 -16.84 9.31
CA ASP A 238 4.05 -17.86 8.65
C ASP A 238 3.85 -17.85 7.12
N GLU A 239 4.74 -18.52 6.40
CA GLU A 239 4.70 -18.59 4.94
C GLU A 239 3.38 -19.18 4.42
N VAL A 240 2.85 -20.21 5.08
CA VAL A 240 1.60 -20.89 4.69
C VAL A 240 0.43 -19.92 4.77
N SER A 241 0.32 -19.18 5.86
CA SER A 241 -0.71 -18.15 6.05
C SER A 241 -0.57 -17.02 5.04
N ALA A 242 0.67 -16.55 4.80
CA ALA A 242 0.93 -15.51 3.82
C ALA A 242 0.58 -15.94 2.39
N GLN A 243 0.82 -17.22 2.03
CA GLN A 243 0.47 -17.81 0.75
C GLN A 243 -1.02 -18.19 0.61
N SER A 244 -1.79 -18.11 1.69
CA SER A 244 -3.23 -18.36 1.71
C SER A 244 -4.05 -17.07 1.70
N SER A 245 -3.46 -15.94 1.35
CA SER A 245 -4.08 -14.61 1.50
C SER A 245 -4.43 -13.97 0.18
N LEU A 246 -5.60 -13.36 0.11
CA LEU A 246 -6.07 -12.54 -1.01
C LEU A 246 -6.36 -11.11 -0.57
N ARG A 247 -6.09 -10.16 -1.46
CA ARG A 247 -6.51 -8.76 -1.32
C ARG A 247 -7.74 -8.49 -2.17
N PHE A 248 -8.79 -7.99 -1.54
CA PHE A 248 -9.97 -7.43 -2.17
C PHE A 248 -9.89 -5.92 -2.16
N SER A 249 -10.25 -5.29 -3.28
CA SER A 249 -10.19 -3.84 -3.42
C SER A 249 -11.49 -3.30 -3.96
N LEU A 250 -12.14 -2.43 -3.17
CA LEU A 250 -13.34 -1.72 -3.53
C LEU A 250 -12.99 -0.30 -3.96
N GLY A 251 -13.63 0.17 -5.01
CA GLY A 251 -13.39 1.50 -5.59
C GLY A 251 -14.64 2.37 -5.60
N ALA A 252 -14.52 3.55 -6.21
CA ALA A 252 -15.61 4.52 -6.32
C ALA A 252 -16.88 3.95 -6.99
N ASN A 253 -16.71 3.01 -7.92
CA ASN A 253 -17.81 2.40 -8.68
C ASN A 253 -18.33 1.12 -8.05
N SER A 254 -17.75 0.64 -6.95
CA SER A 254 -18.22 -0.56 -6.27
C SER A 254 -19.62 -0.34 -5.70
N THR A 255 -20.46 -1.37 -5.79
CA THR A 255 -21.84 -1.36 -5.34
C THR A 255 -22.11 -2.45 -4.31
N GLN A 256 -23.23 -2.36 -3.62
CA GLN A 256 -23.68 -3.42 -2.73
C GLN A 256 -23.92 -4.74 -3.50
N ALA A 257 -24.43 -4.67 -4.72
CA ALA A 257 -24.65 -5.85 -5.56
C ALA A 257 -23.33 -6.58 -5.89
N ASP A 258 -22.22 -5.83 -6.12
CA ASP A 258 -20.90 -6.41 -6.34
C ASP A 258 -20.41 -7.15 -5.08
N VAL A 259 -20.63 -6.57 -3.92
CA VAL A 259 -20.28 -7.19 -2.63
C VAL A 259 -21.10 -8.45 -2.40
N ASP A 260 -22.41 -8.38 -2.59
CA ASP A 260 -23.32 -9.53 -2.40
C ASP A 260 -23.00 -10.66 -3.38
N PHE A 261 -22.65 -10.32 -4.63
CA PHE A 261 -22.20 -11.30 -5.62
C PHE A 261 -20.89 -11.96 -5.19
N ALA A 262 -19.89 -11.20 -4.78
CA ALA A 262 -18.62 -11.75 -4.32
C ALA A 262 -18.82 -12.68 -3.11
N LEU A 263 -19.68 -12.31 -2.15
CA LEU A 263 -20.01 -13.14 -1.00
C LEU A 263 -20.75 -14.44 -1.40
N SER A 264 -21.58 -14.41 -2.44
CA SER A 264 -22.30 -15.59 -2.90
C SER A 264 -21.42 -16.68 -3.51
N VAL A 265 -20.27 -16.31 -4.10
CA VAL A 265 -19.34 -17.26 -4.75
C VAL A 265 -18.24 -17.77 -3.82
N LEU A 266 -17.89 -16.99 -2.78
CA LEU A 266 -16.78 -17.28 -1.86
C LEU A 266 -16.85 -18.68 -1.22
N PRO A 267 -17.98 -19.19 -0.69
CA PRO A 267 -18.03 -20.51 -0.08
C PRO A 267 -17.57 -21.62 -1.02
N THR A 268 -18.06 -21.60 -2.26
CA THR A 268 -17.69 -22.58 -3.30
C THR A 268 -16.20 -22.48 -3.67
N VAL A 269 -15.68 -21.26 -3.77
CA VAL A 269 -14.26 -21.01 -4.07
C VAL A 269 -13.36 -21.54 -2.95
N ILE A 270 -13.70 -21.27 -1.70
CA ILE A 270 -12.93 -21.73 -0.53
C ILE A 270 -12.95 -23.27 -0.43
N GLU A 271 -14.12 -23.89 -0.61
CA GLU A 271 -14.25 -25.35 -0.59
C GLU A 271 -13.37 -26.02 -1.66
N ARG A 272 -13.48 -25.54 -2.91
CA ARG A 272 -12.65 -26.04 -4.01
C ARG A 272 -11.16 -25.79 -3.80
N GLY A 273 -10.80 -24.60 -3.28
CA GLY A 273 -9.41 -24.25 -2.95
C GLY A 273 -8.80 -25.19 -1.91
N ARG A 274 -9.57 -25.55 -0.87
CA ARG A 274 -9.14 -26.54 0.13
C ARG A 274 -9.00 -27.94 -0.44
N ALA A 275 -9.96 -28.37 -1.26
CA ALA A 275 -9.88 -29.68 -1.92
C ALA A 275 -8.67 -29.80 -2.87
N ALA A 276 -8.29 -28.72 -3.54
CA ALA A 276 -7.09 -28.68 -4.39
C ALA A 276 -5.80 -28.75 -3.59
N ASN A 277 -5.77 -28.22 -2.38
CA ASN A 277 -4.57 -28.19 -1.52
C ASN A 277 -4.34 -29.52 -0.75
N GLN A 278 -5.32 -30.44 -0.77
CA GLN A 278 -5.22 -31.76 -0.12
C GLN A 278 -4.67 -32.86 -1.05
N LYS A 279 -4.45 -32.53 -2.33
CA LYS A 279 -3.86 -33.43 -3.34
C LYS A 279 -2.39 -33.14 -3.53
#